data_5ceca73d63d4ddba755cce9236ef7494
#
_entry.id   5ceca73d63d4ddba755cce9236ef7494
#
_cell.length_a   1.000
_cell.length_b   1.000
_cell.length_c   1.000
_cell.angle_alpha   90.00
_cell.angle_beta   90.00
_cell.angle_gamma   90.00
#
_symmetry.space_group_name_H-M   'P 1'
#
loop_
_entity.id
_entity.type
_entity.pdbx_description
1 polymer ?
#
loop_
_entity_poly.entity_id
_entity_poly.type
_entity_poly.pdbx_seq_one_letter_code
_entity_poly.pdbx_strand_id
1 'polypeptide(L)'
;LCKSSINRAKEILAYEATALAHSHEDAAKAFLAAGAKFGFADRENSFATTSRVAKINVNEAVLENLPTCSITLPEDGIWFAKLLVEAGLCKSNGEARRLIQGGGAYLNDQRVSDPDFTARRSDFPDGSAILKAGKKNIKRIVLA
;
A
#
# COMPACT_ATOMS: atom_id res chain seq x y z
N LEU A 1 -4.75 -15.17 -23.71
CA LEU A 1 -5.10 -14.19 -22.67
C LEU A 1 -4.14 -14.28 -21.48
N CYS A 2 -3.61 -13.17 -21.08
CA CYS A 2 -2.78 -13.09 -19.87
C CYS A 2 -3.62 -13.38 -18.62
N LYS A 3 -3.02 -14.01 -17.59
CA LYS A 3 -3.70 -14.29 -16.30
C LYS A 3 -4.28 -13.02 -15.65
N SER A 4 -3.61 -11.88 -15.80
CA SER A 4 -4.08 -10.59 -15.30
C SER A 4 -5.38 -10.13 -15.96
N SER A 5 -5.54 -10.33 -17.25
CA SER A 5 -6.77 -9.99 -17.99
C SER A 5 -7.97 -10.82 -17.53
N ILE A 6 -7.76 -12.12 -17.27
CA ILE A 6 -8.80 -13.02 -16.77
C ILE A 6 -9.20 -12.61 -15.34
N ASN A 7 -8.23 -12.31 -14.48
CA ASN A 7 -8.49 -11.89 -13.12
C ASN A 7 -9.21 -10.53 -13.07
N ARG A 8 -8.86 -9.61 -13.97
CA ARG A 8 -9.57 -8.32 -14.08
C ARG A 8 -11.02 -8.52 -14.52
N ALA A 9 -11.27 -9.42 -15.48
CA ALA A 9 -12.63 -9.76 -15.90
C ALA A 9 -13.46 -10.33 -14.73
N LYS A 10 -12.87 -11.16 -13.89
CA LYS A 10 -13.52 -11.70 -12.68
C LYS A 10 -13.81 -10.59 -11.65
N GLU A 11 -12.91 -9.65 -11.46
CA GLU A 11 -13.14 -8.50 -10.58
C GLU A 11 -14.30 -7.64 -11.06
N ILE A 12 -14.37 -7.33 -12.35
CA ILE A 12 -15.44 -6.55 -12.96
C ILE A 12 -16.78 -7.27 -12.80
N LEU A 13 -16.83 -8.58 -13.08
CA LEU A 13 -18.04 -9.38 -12.94
C LEU A 13 -18.53 -9.40 -11.49
N ALA A 14 -17.64 -9.62 -10.53
CA ALA A 14 -17.98 -9.62 -9.11
C ALA A 14 -18.50 -8.26 -8.65
N TYR A 15 -17.88 -7.17 -9.10
CA TYR A 15 -18.32 -5.81 -8.80
C TYR A 15 -19.75 -5.55 -9.35
N GLU A 16 -19.98 -5.85 -10.62
CA GLU A 16 -21.28 -5.63 -11.28
C GLU A 16 -22.39 -6.49 -10.66
N ALA A 17 -22.09 -7.75 -10.33
CA ALA A 17 -23.03 -8.64 -9.65
C ALA A 17 -23.42 -8.10 -8.26
N THR A 18 -22.47 -7.61 -7.49
CA THR A 18 -22.71 -6.99 -6.18
C THR A 18 -23.49 -5.69 -6.31
N ALA A 19 -23.18 -4.87 -7.30
CA ALA A 19 -23.90 -3.61 -7.57
C ALA A 19 -25.37 -3.83 -7.95
N LEU A 20 -25.68 -4.90 -8.67
CA LEU A 20 -27.06 -5.28 -9.00
C LEU A 20 -27.84 -5.79 -7.79
N ALA A 21 -27.18 -6.55 -6.90
CA ALA A 21 -27.81 -7.13 -5.70
C ALA A 21 -28.00 -6.13 -4.55
N HIS A 22 -27.10 -5.17 -4.41
CA HIS A 22 -27.10 -4.20 -3.30
C HIS A 22 -27.08 -2.76 -3.82
N SER A 23 -25.87 -2.19 -3.98
CA SER A 23 -25.67 -0.85 -4.53
C SER A 23 -24.24 -0.72 -5.09
N HIS A 24 -24.01 0.33 -5.88
CA HIS A 24 -22.66 0.63 -6.36
C HIS A 24 -21.70 1.00 -5.23
N GLU A 25 -22.21 1.60 -4.16
CA GLU A 25 -21.41 1.94 -2.99
C GLU A 25 -20.96 0.69 -2.23
N ASP A 26 -21.86 -0.25 -1.99
CA ASP A 26 -21.54 -1.53 -1.34
C ASP A 26 -20.61 -2.38 -2.20
N ALA A 27 -20.81 -2.38 -3.52
CA ALA A 27 -19.94 -3.04 -4.48
C ALA A 27 -18.54 -2.44 -4.46
N ALA A 28 -18.39 -1.13 -4.38
CA ALA A 28 -17.11 -0.45 -4.27
C ALA A 28 -16.38 -0.82 -2.96
N LYS A 29 -17.09 -0.82 -1.85
CA LYS A 29 -16.53 -1.24 -0.54
C LYS A 29 -16.05 -2.68 -0.57
N ALA A 30 -16.86 -3.59 -1.11
CA ALA A 30 -16.50 -5.00 -1.23
C ALA A 30 -15.30 -5.22 -2.17
N PHE A 31 -15.26 -4.52 -3.30
CA PHE A 31 -14.15 -4.56 -4.24
C PHE A 31 -12.83 -4.09 -3.60
N LEU A 32 -12.86 -2.97 -2.89
CA LEU A 32 -11.69 -2.42 -2.21
C LEU A 32 -11.21 -3.31 -1.07
N ALA A 33 -12.11 -3.87 -0.28
CA ALA A 33 -11.77 -4.81 0.79
C ALA A 33 -11.14 -6.10 0.24
N ALA A 34 -11.68 -6.66 -0.83
CA ALA A 34 -11.10 -7.82 -1.50
C ALA A 34 -9.73 -7.53 -2.10
N GLY A 35 -9.58 -6.38 -2.75
CA GLY A 35 -8.32 -5.94 -3.33
C GLY A 35 -7.22 -5.69 -2.30
N ALA A 36 -7.57 -5.14 -1.13
CA ALA A 36 -6.64 -4.97 -0.03
C ALA A 36 -6.14 -6.31 0.51
N LYS A 37 -6.99 -7.33 0.52
CA LYS A 37 -6.65 -8.67 1.02
C LYS A 37 -5.92 -9.55 -0.01
N PHE A 38 -6.35 -9.54 -1.25
CA PHE A 38 -5.87 -10.47 -2.30
C PHE A 38 -5.05 -9.79 -3.39
N GLY A 39 -4.96 -8.48 -3.39
CA GLY A 39 -4.38 -7.67 -4.45
C GLY A 39 -5.36 -7.37 -5.58
N PHE A 40 -5.06 -6.32 -6.34
CA PHE A 40 -5.84 -5.92 -7.51
C PHE A 40 -5.18 -6.46 -8.79
N ALA A 41 -6.00 -6.95 -9.73
CA ALA A 41 -5.50 -7.46 -11.01
C ALA A 41 -5.02 -6.34 -11.94
N ASP A 42 -5.65 -5.19 -11.87
CA ASP A 42 -5.33 -4.01 -12.71
C ASP A 42 -5.41 -2.73 -11.89
N ARG A 43 -4.34 -2.44 -11.15
CA ARG A 43 -4.22 -1.26 -10.29
C ARG A 43 -4.27 0.06 -11.04
N GLU A 44 -3.75 0.06 -12.25
CA GLU A 44 -3.61 1.26 -13.09
C GLU A 44 -4.80 1.49 -14.00
N ASN A 45 -5.84 0.64 -13.91
CA ASN A 45 -6.99 0.67 -14.83
C ASN A 45 -6.59 0.68 -16.31
N SER A 46 -5.58 -0.12 -16.65
CA SER A 46 -5.03 -0.20 -18.02
C SER A 46 -5.97 -0.95 -18.98
N PHE A 47 -6.86 -1.79 -18.45
CA PHE A 47 -7.85 -2.52 -19.26
C PHE A 47 -9.09 -1.66 -19.48
N ALA A 48 -9.45 -1.46 -20.73
CA ALA A 48 -10.64 -0.71 -21.11
C ALA A 48 -11.92 -1.42 -20.63
N THR A 49 -12.75 -0.71 -19.89
CA THR A 49 -14.05 -1.19 -19.44
C THR A 49 -15.02 -0.03 -19.28
N THR A 50 -16.31 -0.28 -19.52
CA THR A 50 -17.39 0.65 -19.27
C THR A 50 -17.95 0.54 -17.86
N SER A 51 -17.50 -0.44 -17.08
CA SER A 51 -17.92 -0.64 -15.69
C SER A 51 -17.50 0.53 -14.79
N ARG A 52 -18.36 0.86 -13.82
CA ARG A 52 -18.06 1.89 -12.81
C ARG A 52 -16.86 1.54 -11.94
N VAL A 53 -16.45 0.28 -11.91
CA VAL A 53 -15.22 -0.17 -11.20
C VAL A 53 -13.98 0.59 -11.67
N ALA A 54 -13.92 0.99 -12.94
CA ALA A 54 -12.83 1.79 -13.49
C ALA A 54 -12.73 3.22 -12.91
N LYS A 55 -13.80 3.70 -12.28
CA LYS A 55 -13.85 5.03 -11.63
C LYS A 55 -13.40 5.00 -10.17
N ILE A 56 -13.18 3.81 -9.61
CA ILE A 56 -12.75 3.66 -8.23
C ILE A 56 -11.27 3.97 -8.15
N ASN A 57 -10.91 4.95 -7.33
CA ASN A 57 -9.51 5.28 -7.06
C ASN A 57 -8.92 4.26 -6.08
N VAL A 58 -8.34 3.21 -6.63
CA VAL A 58 -7.73 2.12 -5.86
C VAL A 58 -6.59 2.61 -4.96
N ASN A 59 -5.82 3.57 -5.44
CA ASN A 59 -4.67 4.06 -4.68
C ASN A 59 -5.10 4.83 -3.43
N GLU A 60 -6.09 5.69 -3.55
CA GLU A 60 -6.62 6.48 -2.43
C GLU A 60 -7.29 5.59 -1.38
N ALA A 61 -8.12 4.66 -1.82
CA ALA A 61 -8.81 3.74 -0.91
C ALA A 61 -7.87 2.74 -0.22
N VAL A 62 -6.78 2.32 -0.87
CA VAL A 62 -5.74 1.51 -0.24
C VAL A 62 -5.04 2.32 0.85
N LEU A 63 -4.81 3.61 0.63
CA LEU A 63 -4.21 4.51 1.63
C LEU A 63 -5.10 4.70 2.86
N GLU A 64 -6.42 4.82 2.68
CA GLU A 64 -7.36 4.98 3.79
C GLU A 64 -7.50 3.72 4.66
N ASN A 65 -7.36 2.54 4.07
CA ASN A 65 -7.51 1.26 4.76
C ASN A 65 -6.18 0.66 5.27
N LEU A 66 -5.06 1.33 5.07
CA LEU A 66 -3.78 0.88 5.59
C LEU A 66 -3.71 1.05 7.11
N PRO A 67 -3.13 0.07 7.83
CA PRO A 67 -2.83 0.27 9.23
C PRO A 67 -1.92 1.49 9.38
N THR A 68 -2.37 2.45 10.16
CA THR A 68 -1.70 3.73 10.37
C THR A 68 -0.95 3.70 11.69
N CYS A 69 0.28 4.17 11.69
CA CYS A 69 1.11 4.32 12.88
C CYS A 69 1.58 5.77 13.00
N SER A 70 1.40 6.37 14.18
CA SER A 70 1.93 7.71 14.46
C SER A 70 3.33 7.60 15.03
N ILE A 71 4.27 8.31 14.44
CA ILE A 71 5.67 8.32 14.87
C ILE A 71 6.13 9.77 15.03
N THR A 72 6.86 10.05 16.10
CA THR A 72 7.52 11.34 16.30
C THR A 72 8.85 11.33 15.55
N LEU A 73 9.00 12.22 14.60
CA LEU A 73 10.24 12.37 13.84
C LEU A 73 11.15 13.41 14.53
N PRO A 74 12.36 13.03 14.92
CA PRO A 74 13.36 14.00 15.38
C PRO A 74 13.77 14.98 14.27
N GLU A 75 14.24 16.15 14.62
CA GLU A 75 14.71 17.16 13.63
C GLU A 75 15.86 16.63 12.77
N ASP A 76 16.70 15.81 13.34
CA ASP A 76 17.83 15.15 12.65
C ASP A 76 17.44 14.00 11.71
N GLY A 77 16.15 13.63 11.70
CA GLY A 77 15.67 12.44 10.99
C GLY A 77 15.69 11.17 11.83
N ILE A 78 15.09 10.12 11.31
CA ILE A 78 15.07 8.80 11.95
C ILE A 78 15.78 7.76 11.08
N TRP A 79 16.59 6.92 11.71
CA TRP A 79 17.20 5.80 11.00
C TRP A 79 16.13 4.86 10.45
N PHE A 80 16.18 4.59 9.15
CA PHE A 80 15.12 3.87 8.45
C PHE A 80 14.86 2.47 9.00
N ALA A 81 15.91 1.76 9.42
CA ALA A 81 15.77 0.48 10.10
C ALA A 81 14.97 0.60 11.40
N LYS A 82 15.23 1.64 12.19
CA LYS A 82 14.47 1.92 13.41
C LYS A 82 13.03 2.27 13.09
N LEU A 83 12.78 3.06 12.05
CA LEU A 83 11.44 3.41 11.59
C LEU A 83 10.61 2.17 11.22
N LEU A 84 11.21 1.18 10.56
CA LEU A 84 10.56 -0.09 10.23
C LEU A 84 10.20 -0.91 11.49
N VAL A 85 11.03 -0.86 12.51
CA VAL A 85 10.77 -1.53 13.79
C VAL A 85 9.67 -0.82 14.58
N GLU A 86 9.71 0.51 14.67
CA GLU A 86 8.67 1.32 15.35
C GLU A 86 7.31 1.19 14.66
N ALA A 87 7.31 1.08 13.33
CA ALA A 87 6.10 0.78 12.57
C ALA A 87 5.58 -0.66 12.80
N GLY A 88 6.35 -1.52 13.45
CA GLY A 88 6.00 -2.92 13.67
C GLY A 88 6.07 -3.79 12.41
N LEU A 89 6.81 -3.35 11.41
CA LEU A 89 7.07 -4.12 10.18
C LEU A 89 8.21 -5.12 10.33
N CYS A 90 9.14 -4.83 11.23
CA CYS A 90 10.26 -5.71 11.60
C CYS A 90 10.31 -5.89 13.11
N LYS A 91 10.84 -7.01 13.55
CA LYS A 91 10.96 -7.33 14.99
C LYS A 91 12.20 -6.72 15.63
N SER A 92 13.22 -6.44 14.82
CA SER A 92 14.50 -5.90 15.30
C SER A 92 15.18 -5.06 14.23
N ASN A 93 16.10 -4.18 14.67
CA ASN A 93 16.91 -3.38 13.76
C ASN A 93 17.79 -4.25 12.84
N GLY A 94 18.25 -5.39 13.32
CA GLY A 94 19.02 -6.35 12.52
C GLY A 94 18.20 -6.97 11.39
N GLU A 95 16.96 -7.31 11.65
CA GLU A 95 16.02 -7.79 10.64
C GLU A 95 15.71 -6.71 9.61
N ALA A 96 15.46 -5.49 10.08
CA ALA A 96 15.22 -4.33 9.21
C ALA A 96 16.41 -4.05 8.29
N ARG A 97 17.64 -4.10 8.80
CA ARG A 97 18.86 -3.93 7.97
C ARG A 97 18.98 -5.01 6.89
N ARG A 98 18.72 -6.26 7.23
CA ARG A 98 18.73 -7.37 6.26
C ARG A 98 17.67 -7.19 5.19
N LEU A 99 16.48 -6.74 5.57
CA LEU A 99 15.39 -6.43 4.64
C LEU A 99 15.77 -5.29 3.68
N ILE A 100 16.38 -4.23 4.18
CA ILE A 100 16.86 -3.10 3.38
C ILE A 100 17.97 -3.57 2.41
N GLN A 101 18.96 -4.31 2.88
CA GLN A 101 20.04 -4.87 2.05
C GLN A 101 19.53 -5.83 0.99
N GLY A 102 18.50 -6.62 1.32
CA GLY A 102 17.81 -7.51 0.38
C GLY A 102 16.90 -6.79 -0.61
N GLY A 103 16.73 -5.46 -0.48
CA GLY A 103 15.90 -4.65 -1.35
C GLY A 103 14.40 -4.88 -1.18
N GLY A 104 13.99 -5.33 0.00
CA GLY A 104 12.59 -5.52 0.36
C GLY A 104 11.93 -4.34 1.08
N ALA A 105 12.66 -3.27 1.33
CA ALA A 105 12.17 -2.09 2.02
C ALA A 105 11.91 -0.94 1.05
N TYR A 106 10.74 -0.31 1.17
CA TYR A 106 10.32 0.80 0.33
C TYR A 106 9.76 1.94 1.18
N LEU A 107 10.08 3.16 0.79
CA LEU A 107 9.53 4.40 1.35
C LEU A 107 8.87 5.19 0.21
N ASN A 108 7.57 5.44 0.30
CA ASN A 108 6.77 6.10 -0.75
C ASN A 108 6.97 5.47 -2.15
N ASP A 109 6.93 4.13 -2.22
CA ASP A 109 7.18 3.32 -3.42
C ASP A 109 8.61 3.41 -3.98
N GLN A 110 9.51 4.11 -3.31
CA GLN A 110 10.94 4.13 -3.64
C GLN A 110 11.69 3.07 -2.85
N ARG A 111 12.43 2.22 -3.55
CA ARG A 111 13.24 1.18 -2.92
C ARG A 111 14.40 1.80 -2.15
N VAL A 112 14.50 1.45 -0.88
CA VAL A 112 15.63 1.82 -0.03
C VAL A 112 16.54 0.61 0.10
N SER A 113 17.76 0.72 -0.40
CA SER A 113 18.78 -0.35 -0.34
C SER A 113 19.97 -0.02 0.56
N ASP A 114 20.03 1.22 1.04
CA ASP A 114 21.07 1.66 1.97
C ASP A 114 20.63 1.34 3.42
N PRO A 115 21.36 0.45 4.13
CA PRO A 115 21.02 0.08 5.50
C PRO A 115 21.21 1.22 6.52
N ASP A 116 21.98 2.24 6.17
CA ASP A 116 22.24 3.42 7.01
C ASP A 116 21.41 4.63 6.60
N PHE A 117 20.45 4.45 5.68
CA PHE A 117 19.53 5.50 5.25
C PHE A 117 18.77 6.10 6.44
N THR A 118 18.73 7.42 6.50
CA THR A 118 17.99 8.19 7.49
C THR A 118 16.83 8.92 6.81
N ALA A 119 15.62 8.57 7.20
CA ALA A 119 14.41 9.25 6.73
C ALA A 119 14.29 10.62 7.41
N ARG A 120 14.08 11.65 6.61
CA ARG A 120 13.93 13.05 7.07
C ARG A 120 12.51 13.53 6.82
N ARG A 121 12.17 14.67 7.38
CA ARG A 121 10.86 15.29 7.19
C ARG A 121 10.53 15.56 5.71
N SER A 122 11.53 15.77 4.88
CA SER A 122 11.37 15.89 3.42
C SER A 122 10.81 14.64 2.73
N ASP A 123 11.02 13.48 3.35
CA ASP A 123 10.53 12.19 2.84
C ASP A 123 9.08 11.90 3.22
N PHE A 124 8.47 12.81 4.00
CA PHE A 124 7.09 12.73 4.45
C PHE A 124 6.27 13.90 3.88
N PRO A 125 5.92 13.88 2.60
CA PRO A 125 5.04 14.88 2.03
C PRO A 125 3.73 14.89 2.82
N ASP A 126 3.23 16.07 3.16
CA ASP A 126 2.02 16.26 3.98
C ASP A 126 2.07 15.59 5.38
N GLY A 127 3.27 15.31 5.90
CA GLY A 127 3.46 14.68 7.20
C GLY A 127 3.09 13.21 7.24
N SER A 128 2.98 12.57 6.09
CA SER A 128 2.71 11.13 6.01
C SER A 128 3.60 10.44 4.98
N ALA A 129 3.90 9.17 5.21
CA ALA A 129 4.63 8.33 4.26
C ALA A 129 4.11 6.90 4.30
N ILE A 130 4.36 6.16 3.23
CA ILE A 130 4.00 4.75 3.13
C ILE A 130 5.27 3.93 3.26
N LEU A 131 5.30 3.05 4.25
CA LEU A 131 6.35 2.06 4.42
C LEU A 131 5.90 0.71 3.89
N LYS A 132 6.78 0.06 3.16
CA LYS A 132 6.56 -1.28 2.65
C LYS A 132 7.74 -2.17 3.05
N ALA A 133 7.43 -3.29 3.68
CA ALA A 133 8.40 -4.30 4.08
C ALA A 133 8.06 -5.63 3.39
N GLY A 134 8.82 -5.97 2.34
CA GLY A 134 8.52 -7.11 1.49
C GLY A 134 7.29 -6.88 0.61
N LYS A 135 6.63 -7.97 0.20
CA LYS A 135 5.50 -7.93 -0.73
C LYS A 135 4.14 -7.73 -0.05
N LYS A 136 4.02 -8.01 1.24
CA LYS A 136 2.73 -8.11 1.95
C LYS A 136 2.53 -7.10 3.06
N ASN A 137 3.59 -6.57 3.64
CA ASN A 137 3.52 -5.70 4.79
C ASN A 137 3.62 -4.24 4.34
N ILE A 138 2.52 -3.52 4.42
CA ILE A 138 2.42 -2.11 4.08
C ILE A 138 1.80 -1.38 5.28
N LYS A 139 2.40 -0.26 5.67
CA LYS A 139 1.84 0.64 6.70
C LYS A 139 1.95 2.10 6.28
N ARG A 140 0.98 2.88 6.68
CA ARG A 140 1.02 4.34 6.58
C ARG A 140 1.61 4.89 7.87
N ILE A 141 2.60 5.75 7.75
CA ILE A 141 3.20 6.48 8.86
C ILE A 141 2.71 7.92 8.82
N VAL A 142 2.24 8.43 9.93
CA VAL A 142 1.85 9.82 10.10
C VAL A 142 2.76 10.44 11.15
N LEU A 143 3.32 11.59 10.84
CA LEU A 143 4.13 12.34 11.79
C LEU A 143 3.21 12.97 12.86
N ALA A 144 3.53 12.66 14.07
CA ALA A 144 2.85 13.25 15.22
C ALA A 144 3.30 14.70 15.44
#